data_1ac2fbefbec07ab67e81f2012bf6dd51
#
_entry.id   1ac2fbefbec07ab67e81f2012bf6dd51
#
_cell.length_a   1.000
_cell.length_b   1.000
_cell.length_c   1.000
_cell.angle_alpha   90.00
_cell.angle_beta   90.00
_cell.angle_gamma   90.00
#
_symmetry.space_group_name_H-M   'P 1'
#
loop_
_entity.id
_entity.type
_entity.pdbx_description
1 polymer ?
#
loop_
_entity_poly.entity_id
_entity_poly.type
_entity_poly.pdbx_seq_one_letter_code
_entity_poly.pdbx_strand_id
1 'polypeptide(L)'
;MIASVLGIVDGRALGTSMRLIVTRPEALTAAKETADRIIKAIDDVASRFREDSELSRVNREAGREVRISPLLAQAIAAGLRGARLTDGAVDPTVGTAVRLAGYDRDFAALPPDGSPIGLSVARVPGWQAIQFDEGARVVLVPTGVEIDLGATAKALAADLAAAAGLQAVGAGGVLVSLGGDIAVAGDPPVQGWAVQASEDSSAPIDDDEETITIESGGIATSSTTVRQWTRGGLVLHHIIDPSTGLPVAGRLRTASVVAASCVDANIASTAAIVMGEAAIPWLAAHNLPARLVDRYGSVHRVSGWPEPNS
;
A
#
# COMPACT_ATOMS: atom_id res chain seq x y z
N MET A 1 -22.25 27.66 -11.80
CA MET A 1 -21.88 26.89 -10.56
C MET A 1 -20.55 27.41 -10.10
N ILE A 2 -20.43 27.86 -8.85
CA ILE A 2 -19.12 28.24 -8.29
C ILE A 2 -18.38 26.94 -8.06
N ALA A 3 -17.24 26.73 -8.74
CA ALA A 3 -16.35 25.61 -8.47
C ALA A 3 -15.99 25.66 -6.98
N SER A 4 -16.25 24.58 -6.24
CA SER A 4 -15.87 24.49 -4.84
C SER A 4 -14.35 24.61 -4.78
N VAL A 5 -13.84 25.65 -4.11
CA VAL A 5 -12.41 25.80 -3.88
C VAL A 5 -11.99 24.71 -2.90
N LEU A 6 -11.09 23.84 -3.30
CA LEU A 6 -10.51 22.78 -2.45
C LEU A 6 -9.27 23.30 -1.75
N GLY A 7 -9.07 22.90 -0.50
CA GLY A 7 -7.78 23.06 0.17
C GLY A 7 -6.87 21.89 -0.20
N ILE A 8 -5.69 22.19 -0.75
CA ILE A 8 -4.74 21.15 -1.21
C ILE A 8 -3.36 21.44 -0.63
N VAL A 9 -2.68 20.39 -0.18
CA VAL A 9 -1.27 20.44 0.20
C VAL A 9 -0.55 19.18 -0.24
N ASP A 10 0.61 19.37 -0.85
CA ASP A 10 1.51 18.31 -1.28
C ASP A 10 2.74 18.24 -0.37
N GLY A 11 3.33 17.04 -0.28
CA GLY A 11 4.51 16.77 0.53
C GLY A 11 5.12 15.41 0.24
N ARG A 12 5.90 14.93 1.20
CA ARG A 12 6.49 13.57 1.17
C ARG A 12 6.32 12.91 2.54
N ALA A 13 5.99 11.62 2.53
CA ALA A 13 5.88 10.80 3.72
C ALA A 13 6.11 9.31 3.36
N LEU A 14 6.61 8.50 4.30
CA LEU A 14 6.81 7.06 4.13
C LEU A 14 7.58 6.69 2.83
N GLY A 15 8.59 7.50 2.48
CA GLY A 15 9.40 7.31 1.28
C GLY A 15 8.68 7.55 -0.05
N THR A 16 7.53 8.27 -0.05
CA THR A 16 6.73 8.50 -1.26
C THR A 16 6.14 9.93 -1.30
N SER A 17 5.44 10.26 -2.40
CA SER A 17 4.62 11.48 -2.50
C SER A 17 3.45 11.41 -1.53
N MET A 18 3.05 12.55 -0.98
CA MET A 18 1.87 12.72 -0.14
C MET A 18 1.04 13.89 -0.67
N ARG A 19 -0.27 13.68 -0.80
CA ARG A 19 -1.24 14.75 -1.08
C ARG A 19 -2.41 14.65 -0.10
N LEU A 20 -2.79 15.79 0.46
CA LEU A 20 -3.99 15.91 1.28
C LEU A 20 -4.90 16.98 0.66
N ILE A 21 -6.17 16.64 0.50
CA ILE A 21 -7.21 17.52 -0.04
C ILE A 21 -8.36 17.57 0.97
N VAL A 22 -8.89 18.77 1.20
CA VAL A 22 -10.11 18.98 2.00
C VAL A 22 -11.12 19.78 1.20
N THR A 23 -12.42 19.47 1.37
CA THR A 23 -13.51 20.24 0.75
C THR A 23 -13.75 21.59 1.44
N ARG A 24 -13.14 21.80 2.62
CA ARG A 24 -13.18 23.05 3.39
C ARG A 24 -11.77 23.63 3.55
N PRO A 25 -11.36 24.56 2.68
CA PRO A 25 -9.98 25.08 2.64
C PRO A 25 -9.49 25.66 3.98
N GLU A 26 -10.39 26.26 4.75
CA GLU A 26 -10.09 26.84 6.06
C GLU A 26 -9.63 25.81 7.11
N ALA A 27 -9.99 24.53 6.89
CA ALA A 27 -9.63 23.45 7.79
C ALA A 27 -8.35 22.69 7.35
N LEU A 28 -7.71 23.09 6.23
CA LEU A 28 -6.55 22.40 5.67
C LEU A 28 -5.41 22.22 6.67
N THR A 29 -5.09 23.26 7.43
CA THR A 29 -3.99 23.23 8.42
C THR A 29 -4.25 22.19 9.51
N ALA A 30 -5.45 22.17 10.09
CA ALA A 30 -5.82 21.21 11.13
C ALA A 30 -5.84 19.76 10.62
N ALA A 31 -6.36 19.55 9.39
CA ALA A 31 -6.32 18.24 8.74
C ALA A 31 -4.88 17.78 8.50
N LYS A 32 -4.01 18.67 7.98
CA LYS A 32 -2.60 18.38 7.71
C LYS A 32 -1.84 17.99 8.98
N GLU A 33 -1.93 18.76 10.03
CA GLU A 33 -1.27 18.47 11.32
C GLU A 33 -1.72 17.13 11.89
N THR A 34 -3.00 16.80 11.72
CA THR A 34 -3.55 15.52 12.20
C THR A 34 -3.08 14.37 11.34
N ALA A 35 -3.10 14.50 10.00
CA ALA A 35 -2.59 13.49 9.08
C ALA A 35 -1.10 13.23 9.32
N ASP A 36 -0.28 14.27 9.49
CA ASP A 36 1.17 14.13 9.75
C ASP A 36 1.44 13.34 11.04
N ARG A 37 0.66 13.57 12.10
CA ARG A 37 0.82 12.82 13.37
C ARG A 37 0.51 11.33 13.17
N ILE A 38 -0.54 10.99 12.43
CA ILE A 38 -0.92 9.61 12.15
C ILE A 38 0.14 8.93 11.29
N ILE A 39 0.55 9.58 10.18
CA ILE A 39 1.55 9.05 9.25
C ILE A 39 2.88 8.80 9.97
N LYS A 40 3.31 9.77 10.81
CA LYS A 40 4.51 9.60 11.63
C LYS A 40 4.37 8.46 12.62
N ALA A 41 3.22 8.30 13.28
CA ALA A 41 3.00 7.22 14.22
C ALA A 41 3.08 5.83 13.53
N ILE A 42 2.54 5.69 12.31
CA ILE A 42 2.68 4.46 11.52
C ILE A 42 4.14 4.22 11.13
N ASP A 43 4.90 5.25 10.72
CA ASP A 43 6.33 5.11 10.42
C ASP A 43 7.12 4.63 11.64
N ASP A 44 6.86 5.22 12.81
CA ASP A 44 7.53 4.87 14.06
C ASP A 44 7.26 3.40 14.49
N VAL A 45 6.07 2.85 14.18
CA VAL A 45 5.73 1.48 14.62
C VAL A 45 5.91 0.42 13.54
N ALA A 46 5.65 0.72 12.25
CA ALA A 46 5.53 -0.27 11.19
C ALA A 46 6.63 -0.22 10.11
N SER A 47 7.57 0.73 10.19
CA SER A 47 8.67 0.82 9.24
C SER A 47 9.70 -0.30 9.46
N ARG A 48 10.00 -1.06 8.41
CA ARG A 48 11.10 -2.03 8.43
C ARG A 48 12.48 -1.41 8.15
N PHE A 49 12.50 -0.15 7.69
CA PHE A 49 13.74 0.57 7.37
C PHE A 49 14.33 1.33 8.56
N ARG A 50 13.52 1.53 9.59
CA ARG A 50 13.94 2.19 10.83
C ARG A 50 14.35 1.14 11.85
N GLU A 51 15.58 1.19 12.32
CA GLU A 51 16.08 0.28 13.34
C GLU A 51 15.37 0.46 14.70
N ASP A 52 14.89 1.67 14.98
CA ASP A 52 14.17 2.03 16.19
C ASP A 52 12.65 1.79 16.13
N SER A 53 12.12 1.31 14.99
CA SER A 53 10.70 1.00 14.87
C SER A 53 10.30 -0.20 15.74
N GLU A 54 9.01 -0.23 16.11
CA GLU A 54 8.49 -1.33 16.89
C GLU A 54 8.49 -2.65 16.10
N LEU A 55 8.20 -2.61 14.79
CA LEU A 55 8.27 -3.77 13.89
C LEU A 55 9.70 -4.33 13.81
N SER A 56 10.71 -3.47 13.71
CA SER A 56 12.11 -3.89 13.70
C SER A 56 12.51 -4.57 15.02
N ARG A 57 11.95 -4.12 16.15
CA ARG A 57 12.12 -4.81 17.43
C ARG A 57 11.47 -6.20 17.41
N VAL A 58 10.24 -6.34 16.91
CA VAL A 58 9.55 -7.63 16.76
C VAL A 58 10.38 -8.59 15.91
N ASN A 59 10.91 -8.13 14.78
CA ASN A 59 11.73 -8.94 13.90
C ASN A 59 13.07 -9.37 14.56
N ARG A 60 13.71 -8.51 15.34
CA ARG A 60 14.94 -8.87 16.10
C ARG A 60 14.68 -9.87 17.22
N GLU A 61 13.49 -9.82 17.83
CA GLU A 61 13.07 -10.70 18.91
C GLU A 61 12.35 -11.98 18.41
N ALA A 62 12.47 -12.30 17.11
CA ALA A 62 11.88 -13.50 16.52
C ALA A 62 12.23 -14.77 17.32
N GLY A 63 11.24 -15.63 17.53
CA GLY A 63 11.32 -16.81 18.40
C GLY A 63 10.84 -16.56 19.84
N ARG A 64 10.39 -15.34 20.18
CA ARG A 64 9.83 -14.98 21.48
C ARG A 64 8.52 -14.24 21.34
N GLU A 65 7.69 -14.30 22.37
CA GLU A 65 6.51 -13.44 22.47
C GLU A 65 6.92 -11.99 22.74
N VAL A 66 6.39 -11.08 21.93
CA VAL A 66 6.63 -9.65 22.03
C VAL A 66 5.31 -8.93 22.26
N ARG A 67 5.22 -8.16 23.34
CA ARG A 67 4.10 -7.24 23.56
C ARG A 67 4.27 -6.01 22.69
N ILE A 68 3.18 -5.61 22.00
CA ILE A 68 3.19 -4.53 21.01
C ILE A 68 2.15 -3.46 21.32
N SER A 69 2.35 -2.28 20.71
CA SER A 69 1.42 -1.15 20.82
C SER A 69 0.08 -1.46 20.11
N PRO A 70 -1.00 -0.75 20.46
CA PRO A 70 -2.28 -0.90 19.74
C PRO A 70 -2.14 -0.62 18.23
N LEU A 71 -1.30 0.34 17.85
CA LEU A 71 -1.15 0.72 16.45
C LEU A 71 -0.38 -0.34 15.66
N LEU A 72 0.69 -0.93 16.19
CA LEU A 72 1.36 -2.06 15.54
C LEU A 72 0.47 -3.30 15.49
N ALA A 73 -0.34 -3.55 16.54
CA ALA A 73 -1.31 -4.64 16.52
C ALA A 73 -2.32 -4.48 15.38
N GLN A 74 -2.85 -3.26 15.17
CA GLN A 74 -3.73 -2.96 14.05
C GLN A 74 -3.03 -3.16 12.69
N ALA A 75 -1.77 -2.75 12.56
CA ALA A 75 -1.00 -2.93 11.32
C ALA A 75 -0.72 -4.42 11.02
N ILE A 76 -0.36 -5.21 12.04
CA ILE A 76 -0.18 -6.67 11.89
C ILE A 76 -1.52 -7.35 11.55
N ALA A 77 -2.62 -6.97 12.23
CA ALA A 77 -3.95 -7.47 11.93
C ALA A 77 -4.34 -7.22 10.47
N ALA A 78 -4.06 -6.03 9.93
CA ALA A 78 -4.28 -5.70 8.52
C ALA A 78 -3.46 -6.60 7.58
N GLY A 79 -2.18 -6.80 7.84
CA GLY A 79 -1.32 -7.70 7.07
C GLY A 79 -1.80 -9.16 7.09
N LEU A 80 -2.13 -9.70 8.27
CA LEU A 80 -2.66 -11.06 8.42
C LEU A 80 -4.05 -11.22 7.81
N ARG A 81 -4.89 -10.17 7.84
CA ARG A 81 -6.17 -10.15 7.15
C ARG A 81 -5.97 -10.21 5.63
N GLY A 82 -5.01 -9.44 5.10
CA GLY A 82 -4.63 -9.49 3.69
C GLY A 82 -4.23 -10.90 3.25
N ALA A 83 -3.40 -11.56 4.03
CA ALA A 83 -2.97 -12.93 3.76
C ALA A 83 -4.14 -13.92 3.75
N ARG A 84 -5.06 -13.81 4.71
CA ARG A 84 -6.27 -14.66 4.75
C ARG A 84 -7.19 -14.45 3.57
N LEU A 85 -7.44 -13.19 3.17
CA LEU A 85 -8.34 -12.85 2.05
C LEU A 85 -7.81 -13.28 0.69
N THR A 86 -6.49 -13.37 0.56
CA THR A 86 -5.81 -13.64 -0.72
C THR A 86 -5.17 -15.03 -0.77
N ASP A 87 -5.48 -15.90 0.19
CA ASP A 87 -4.86 -17.22 0.35
C ASP A 87 -3.32 -17.17 0.29
N GLY A 88 -2.75 -16.14 0.93
CA GLY A 88 -1.32 -15.92 1.04
C GLY A 88 -0.66 -15.23 -0.17
N ALA A 89 -1.41 -14.78 -1.18
CA ALA A 89 -0.81 -13.99 -2.26
C ALA A 89 -0.24 -12.65 -1.74
N VAL A 90 -0.84 -12.08 -0.70
CA VAL A 90 -0.26 -10.99 0.09
C VAL A 90 0.14 -11.57 1.45
N ASP A 91 1.41 -11.83 1.65
CA ASP A 91 1.91 -12.50 2.86
C ASP A 91 2.91 -11.60 3.61
N PRO A 92 2.64 -11.23 4.88
CA PRO A 92 3.56 -10.39 5.64
C PRO A 92 4.88 -11.08 6.01
N THR A 93 5.04 -12.40 5.79
CA THR A 93 6.29 -13.12 6.08
C THR A 93 7.33 -13.05 4.95
N VAL A 94 7.11 -12.21 3.93
CA VAL A 94 8.04 -12.02 2.81
C VAL A 94 9.27 -11.15 3.16
N GLY A 95 9.37 -10.62 4.38
CA GLY A 95 10.41 -9.64 4.75
C GLY A 95 11.84 -10.10 4.42
N THR A 96 12.20 -11.33 4.76
CA THR A 96 13.50 -11.90 4.39
C THR A 96 13.70 -11.99 2.88
N ALA A 97 12.67 -12.41 2.13
CA ALA A 97 12.75 -12.51 0.66
C ALA A 97 12.93 -11.13 0.00
N VAL A 98 12.18 -10.12 0.46
CA VAL A 98 12.32 -8.73 0.00
C VAL A 98 13.73 -8.19 0.26
N ARG A 99 14.29 -8.45 1.44
CA ARG A 99 15.66 -8.04 1.81
C ARG A 99 16.71 -8.76 0.98
N LEU A 100 16.56 -10.06 0.75
CA LEU A 100 17.45 -10.84 -0.10
C LEU A 100 17.40 -10.44 -1.57
N ALA A 101 16.23 -9.97 -2.07
CA ALA A 101 16.11 -9.36 -3.38
C ALA A 101 16.83 -8.01 -3.48
N GLY A 102 17.40 -7.50 -2.36
CA GLY A 102 18.20 -6.28 -2.31
C GLY A 102 17.42 -5.02 -1.92
N TYR A 103 16.17 -5.14 -1.52
CA TYR A 103 15.38 -4.04 -0.96
C TYR A 103 15.53 -3.99 0.56
N ASP A 104 16.74 -3.69 1.02
CA ASP A 104 17.15 -3.72 2.42
C ASP A 104 17.13 -2.35 3.12
N ARG A 105 16.84 -1.27 2.38
CA ARG A 105 16.80 0.12 2.85
C ARG A 105 15.76 0.92 2.08
N ASP A 106 15.54 2.19 2.49
CA ASP A 106 14.66 3.09 1.74
C ASP A 106 15.01 3.10 0.25
N PHE A 107 14.00 3.12 -0.62
CA PHE A 107 14.18 3.03 -2.06
C PHE A 107 15.08 4.15 -2.61
N ALA A 108 14.98 5.36 -2.06
CA ALA A 108 15.80 6.48 -2.47
C ALA A 108 17.29 6.29 -2.13
N ALA A 109 17.62 5.39 -1.21
CA ALA A 109 18.98 5.05 -0.81
C ALA A 109 19.53 3.80 -1.52
N LEU A 110 18.72 3.14 -2.38
CA LEU A 110 19.20 2.00 -3.15
C LEU A 110 20.11 2.47 -4.30
N PRO A 111 21.27 1.82 -4.50
CA PRO A 111 22.07 2.08 -5.68
C PRO A 111 21.32 1.62 -6.93
N PRO A 112 21.38 2.38 -8.05
CA PRO A 112 20.69 2.02 -9.30
C PRO A 112 21.13 0.65 -9.85
N ASP A 113 22.40 0.28 -9.65
CA ASP A 113 22.96 -1.03 -9.93
C ASP A 113 23.81 -1.50 -8.74
N GLY A 114 23.63 -2.73 -8.34
CA GLY A 114 24.35 -3.32 -7.20
C GLY A 114 25.04 -4.61 -7.57
N SER A 115 25.93 -5.08 -6.69
CA SER A 115 26.62 -6.37 -6.84
C SER A 115 25.62 -7.49 -7.14
N PRO A 116 25.99 -8.48 -7.97
CA PRO A 116 25.18 -9.66 -8.20
C PRO A 116 24.71 -10.25 -6.87
N ILE A 117 23.43 -10.53 -6.76
CA ILE A 117 22.91 -11.30 -5.63
C ILE A 117 23.16 -12.76 -5.97
N GLY A 118 23.85 -13.48 -5.09
CA GLY A 118 23.70 -14.94 -5.11
C GLY A 118 22.22 -15.22 -4.87
N LEU A 119 21.52 -15.79 -5.87
CA LEU A 119 20.11 -16.15 -5.75
C LEU A 119 19.94 -17.12 -4.58
N SER A 120 19.76 -16.57 -3.40
CA SER A 120 19.36 -17.31 -2.20
C SER A 120 17.86 -17.21 -2.13
N VAL A 121 17.18 -18.24 -2.63
CA VAL A 121 15.73 -18.36 -2.50
C VAL A 121 15.43 -18.67 -1.04
N ALA A 122 14.94 -17.71 -0.30
CA ALA A 122 14.39 -17.97 1.03
C ALA A 122 12.95 -18.46 0.85
N ARG A 123 12.66 -19.66 1.34
CA ARG A 123 11.29 -20.13 1.46
C ARG A 123 10.51 -19.15 2.34
N VAL A 124 9.43 -18.59 1.83
CA VAL A 124 8.49 -17.81 2.64
C VAL A 124 7.74 -18.77 3.55
N PRO A 125 7.82 -18.60 4.88
CA PRO A 125 7.24 -19.58 5.81
C PRO A 125 5.71 -19.64 5.75
N GLY A 126 5.09 -18.52 5.34
CA GLY A 126 3.64 -18.34 5.32
C GLY A 126 3.11 -17.69 6.60
N TRP A 127 2.10 -16.87 6.43
CA TRP A 127 1.47 -16.09 7.50
C TRP A 127 0.91 -16.94 8.66
N GLN A 128 0.55 -18.20 8.39
CA GLN A 128 0.09 -19.15 9.39
C GLN A 128 1.13 -19.47 10.47
N ALA A 129 2.40 -19.22 10.19
CA ALA A 129 3.47 -19.40 11.15
C ALA A 129 3.48 -18.33 12.26
N ILE A 130 2.85 -17.17 12.04
CA ILE A 130 2.76 -16.09 13.00
C ILE A 130 1.67 -16.41 14.03
N GLN A 131 2.01 -16.40 15.32
CA GLN A 131 1.03 -16.45 16.40
C GLN A 131 0.75 -15.01 16.84
N PHE A 132 -0.52 -14.60 16.79
CA PHE A 132 -0.92 -13.25 17.10
C PHE A 132 -2.21 -13.23 17.92
N ASP A 133 -2.10 -12.70 19.12
CA ASP A 133 -3.25 -12.37 20.00
C ASP A 133 -3.47 -10.86 19.96
N GLU A 134 -4.45 -10.43 19.17
CA GLU A 134 -4.81 -9.03 19.00
C GLU A 134 -5.32 -8.41 20.31
N GLY A 135 -6.11 -9.15 21.08
CA GLY A 135 -6.68 -8.69 22.36
C GLY A 135 -5.61 -8.47 23.43
N ALA A 136 -4.68 -9.40 23.57
CA ALA A 136 -3.53 -9.26 24.46
C ALA A 136 -2.43 -8.37 23.88
N ARG A 137 -2.47 -8.08 22.57
CA ARG A 137 -1.43 -7.37 21.82
C ARG A 137 -0.06 -8.03 21.98
N VAL A 138 -0.05 -9.33 21.73
CA VAL A 138 1.16 -10.16 21.78
C VAL A 138 1.33 -10.83 20.42
N VAL A 139 2.54 -10.78 19.89
CA VAL A 139 2.92 -11.45 18.65
C VAL A 139 4.15 -12.33 18.90
N LEU A 140 4.14 -13.54 18.32
CA LEU A 140 5.30 -14.40 18.21
C LEU A 140 5.56 -14.67 16.74
N VAL A 141 6.70 -14.20 16.27
CA VAL A 141 7.24 -14.43 14.93
C VAL A 141 8.27 -15.56 15.07
N PRO A 142 8.20 -16.64 14.29
CA PRO A 142 9.18 -17.72 14.37
C PRO A 142 10.60 -17.25 14.07
N THR A 143 11.60 -17.90 14.64
CA THR A 143 13.02 -17.64 14.36
C THR A 143 13.31 -17.74 12.86
N GLY A 144 13.99 -16.75 12.30
CA GLY A 144 14.33 -16.68 10.87
C GLY A 144 13.24 -16.13 9.98
N VAL A 145 12.08 -15.75 10.54
CA VAL A 145 11.01 -15.06 9.84
C VAL A 145 11.10 -13.56 10.10
N GLU A 146 10.92 -12.75 9.06
CA GLU A 146 10.81 -11.30 9.16
C GLU A 146 9.44 -10.85 8.64
N ILE A 147 8.70 -10.09 9.44
CA ILE A 147 7.47 -9.43 9.02
C ILE A 147 7.81 -8.19 8.20
N ASP A 148 7.17 -8.06 7.05
CA ASP A 148 7.11 -6.85 6.22
C ASP A 148 5.65 -6.42 6.05
N LEU A 149 5.33 -5.19 6.41
CA LEU A 149 3.99 -4.61 6.28
C LEU A 149 3.90 -3.62 5.10
N GLY A 150 4.88 -3.62 4.20
CA GLY A 150 4.95 -2.68 3.08
C GLY A 150 3.75 -2.70 2.14
N ALA A 151 3.08 -3.85 2.03
CA ALA A 151 1.85 -4.01 1.24
C ALA A 151 0.57 -3.51 1.94
N THR A 152 0.62 -3.07 3.22
CA THR A 152 -0.59 -2.66 3.96
C THR A 152 -0.41 -1.42 4.81
N ALA A 153 0.79 -1.16 5.31
CA ALA A 153 1.01 -0.09 6.31
C ALA A 153 0.77 1.32 5.75
N LYS A 154 1.14 1.60 4.47
CA LYS A 154 0.88 2.92 3.86
C LYS A 154 -0.62 3.14 3.63
N ALA A 155 -1.32 2.13 3.13
CA ALA A 155 -2.76 2.17 2.93
C ALA A 155 -3.50 2.35 4.27
N LEU A 156 -3.07 1.66 5.33
CA LEU A 156 -3.58 1.85 6.68
C LEU A 156 -3.33 3.29 7.19
N ALA A 157 -2.14 3.83 6.93
CA ALA A 157 -1.84 5.23 7.27
C ALA A 157 -2.76 6.20 6.54
N ALA A 158 -3.08 5.96 5.25
CA ALA A 158 -4.01 6.78 4.48
C ALA A 158 -5.44 6.71 5.06
N ASP A 159 -5.95 5.50 5.35
CA ASP A 159 -7.28 5.32 5.97
C ASP A 159 -7.38 6.03 7.33
N LEU A 160 -6.41 5.82 8.21
CA LEU A 160 -6.39 6.44 9.54
C LEU A 160 -6.23 7.96 9.47
N ALA A 161 -5.38 8.46 8.55
CA ALA A 161 -5.16 9.89 8.37
C ALA A 161 -6.40 10.59 7.79
N ALA A 162 -7.10 9.96 6.83
CA ALA A 162 -8.33 10.50 6.28
C ALA A 162 -9.44 10.55 7.33
N ALA A 163 -9.63 9.48 8.11
CA ALA A 163 -10.63 9.42 9.18
C ALA A 163 -10.35 10.44 10.30
N ALA A 164 -9.09 10.52 10.76
CA ALA A 164 -8.70 11.48 11.79
C ALA A 164 -8.73 12.93 11.27
N GLY A 165 -8.36 13.15 10.00
CA GLY A 165 -8.48 14.43 9.33
C GLY A 165 -9.93 14.91 9.28
N LEU A 166 -10.87 14.03 8.91
CA LEU A 166 -12.30 14.34 8.93
C LEU A 166 -12.80 14.76 10.32
N GLN A 167 -12.36 14.07 11.38
CA GLN A 167 -12.70 14.45 12.75
C GLN A 167 -12.18 15.86 13.10
N ALA A 168 -10.96 16.19 12.65
CA ALA A 168 -10.36 17.52 12.89
C ALA A 168 -11.07 18.63 12.08
N VAL A 169 -11.58 18.32 10.89
CA VAL A 169 -12.34 19.26 10.01
C VAL A 169 -13.77 19.45 10.51
N GLY A 170 -14.37 18.42 11.09
CA GLY A 170 -15.70 18.41 11.68
C GLY A 170 -16.86 18.28 10.65
N ALA A 171 -16.66 18.65 9.39
CA ALA A 171 -17.65 18.53 8.31
C ALA A 171 -16.96 18.58 6.93
N GLY A 172 -17.67 18.15 5.88
CA GLY A 172 -17.13 18.04 4.52
C GLY A 172 -16.32 16.77 4.33
N GLY A 173 -15.33 16.77 3.45
CA GLY A 173 -14.56 15.59 3.10
C GLY A 173 -13.06 15.82 3.08
N VAL A 174 -12.35 14.72 3.25
CA VAL A 174 -10.87 14.62 3.26
C VAL A 174 -10.44 13.51 2.33
N LEU A 175 -9.44 13.78 1.49
CA LEU A 175 -8.70 12.79 0.71
C LEU A 175 -7.25 12.80 1.17
N VAL A 176 -6.70 11.61 1.44
CA VAL A 176 -5.26 11.41 1.72
C VAL A 176 -4.70 10.42 0.71
N SER A 177 -3.63 10.83 0.02
CA SER A 177 -2.87 9.99 -0.91
C SER A 177 -1.44 9.81 -0.40
N LEU A 178 -0.98 8.56 -0.34
CA LEU A 178 0.39 8.17 0.04
C LEU A 178 0.96 7.25 -1.05
N GLY A 179 1.56 7.85 -2.07
CA GLY A 179 2.22 7.10 -3.15
C GLY A 179 1.29 6.22 -3.97
N GLY A 180 0.07 6.70 -4.24
CA GLY A 180 -0.96 5.96 -4.98
C GLY A 180 -1.90 5.13 -4.11
N ASP A 181 -1.66 5.04 -2.81
CA ASP A 181 -2.61 4.53 -1.81
C ASP A 181 -3.49 5.70 -1.36
N ILE A 182 -4.75 5.73 -1.78
CA ILE A 182 -5.66 6.86 -1.58
C ILE A 182 -6.85 6.43 -0.73
N ALA A 183 -7.10 7.17 0.34
CA ALA A 183 -8.28 7.03 1.19
C ALA A 183 -9.11 8.31 1.16
N VAL A 184 -10.44 8.17 1.18
CA VAL A 184 -11.36 9.30 1.31
C VAL A 184 -12.30 9.10 2.50
N ALA A 185 -12.66 10.22 3.14
CA ALA A 185 -13.56 10.22 4.28
C ALA A 185 -14.49 11.45 4.24
N GLY A 186 -15.73 11.30 4.72
CA GLY A 186 -16.73 12.36 4.77
C GLY A 186 -17.38 12.64 3.41
N ASP A 187 -17.94 13.84 3.28
CA ASP A 187 -18.72 14.24 2.10
C ASP A 187 -17.78 14.63 0.94
N PRO A 188 -17.87 13.97 -0.23
CA PRO A 188 -17.03 14.30 -1.37
C PRO A 188 -17.38 15.68 -1.95
N PRO A 189 -16.54 16.24 -2.83
CA PRO A 189 -16.95 17.33 -3.71
C PRO A 189 -18.19 16.96 -4.52
N VAL A 190 -18.94 17.95 -5.02
CA VAL A 190 -20.18 17.72 -5.77
C VAL A 190 -20.03 16.73 -6.95
N GLN A 191 -18.85 16.68 -7.54
CA GLN A 191 -18.52 15.78 -8.66
C GLN A 191 -17.78 14.53 -8.21
N GLY A 192 -17.68 14.26 -6.88
CA GLY A 192 -16.84 13.22 -6.32
C GLY A 192 -15.36 13.60 -6.29
N TRP A 193 -14.52 12.67 -5.86
CA TRP A 193 -13.07 12.81 -5.85
C TRP A 193 -12.50 12.33 -7.18
N ALA A 194 -11.95 13.23 -7.97
CA ALA A 194 -11.26 12.89 -9.21
C ALA A 194 -9.88 12.30 -8.88
N VAL A 195 -9.61 11.08 -9.32
CA VAL A 195 -8.36 10.34 -9.09
C VAL A 195 -7.82 9.84 -10.42
N GLN A 196 -6.57 10.16 -10.71
CA GLN A 196 -5.87 9.65 -11.88
C GLN A 196 -5.31 8.26 -11.61
N ALA A 197 -5.59 7.32 -12.50
CA ALA A 197 -5.09 5.95 -12.43
C ALA A 197 -3.70 5.85 -13.09
N SER A 198 -2.69 6.43 -12.43
CA SER A 198 -1.30 6.45 -12.89
C SER A 198 -0.48 5.31 -12.32
N GLU A 199 0.54 4.87 -13.07
CA GLU A 199 1.55 3.92 -12.58
C GLU A 199 2.51 4.58 -11.57
N ASP A 200 2.86 5.85 -11.81
CA ASP A 200 3.76 6.63 -10.96
C ASP A 200 3.03 7.80 -10.31
N SER A 201 2.71 7.64 -9.03
CA SER A 201 2.06 8.67 -8.22
C SER A 201 2.90 9.94 -8.02
N SER A 202 4.16 9.95 -8.40
CA SER A 202 5.05 11.11 -8.35
C SER A 202 5.11 11.88 -9.68
N ALA A 203 4.57 11.30 -10.75
CA ALA A 203 4.46 11.96 -12.04
C ALA A 203 3.47 13.14 -11.97
N PRO A 204 3.70 14.21 -12.78
CA PRO A 204 2.69 15.24 -12.96
C PRO A 204 1.35 14.63 -13.42
N ILE A 205 0.25 15.32 -13.10
CA ILE A 205 -1.06 14.95 -13.66
C ILE A 205 -0.96 15.09 -15.18
N ASP A 206 -1.39 14.05 -15.89
CA ASP A 206 -1.35 13.96 -17.34
C ASP A 206 -2.79 13.82 -17.86
N ASP A 207 -3.21 14.73 -18.75
CA ASP A 207 -4.56 14.73 -19.31
C ASP A 207 -4.84 13.50 -20.19
N ASP A 208 -3.79 12.79 -20.66
CA ASP A 208 -3.91 11.56 -21.43
C ASP A 208 -4.09 10.31 -20.55
N GLU A 209 -3.84 10.42 -19.23
CA GLU A 209 -4.07 9.31 -18.30
C GLU A 209 -5.53 9.27 -17.80
N GLU A 210 -6.01 8.06 -17.62
CA GLU A 210 -7.38 7.79 -17.19
C GLU A 210 -7.67 8.37 -15.80
N THR A 211 -8.64 9.27 -15.73
CA THR A 211 -9.15 9.83 -14.47
C THR A 211 -10.52 9.26 -14.17
N ILE A 212 -10.70 8.73 -12.98
CA ILE A 212 -11.96 8.19 -12.47
C ILE A 212 -12.47 9.03 -11.31
N THR A 213 -13.74 8.85 -10.97
CA THR A 213 -14.35 9.48 -9.80
C THR A 213 -14.71 8.43 -8.76
N ILE A 214 -14.34 8.69 -7.48
CA ILE A 214 -14.78 7.90 -6.33
C ILE A 214 -15.52 8.82 -5.34
N GLU A 215 -16.51 8.29 -4.64
CA GLU A 215 -17.29 9.03 -3.64
C GLU A 215 -16.92 8.63 -2.21
N SER A 216 -16.48 7.38 -2.02
CA SER A 216 -16.15 6.81 -0.70
C SER A 216 -15.12 5.69 -0.82
N GLY A 217 -14.59 5.22 0.30
CA GLY A 217 -13.65 4.11 0.35
C GLY A 217 -12.23 4.53 -0.01
N GLY A 218 -11.59 3.76 -0.89
CA GLY A 218 -10.23 4.04 -1.32
C GLY A 218 -9.87 3.37 -2.63
N ILE A 219 -8.75 3.81 -3.19
CA ILE A 219 -8.13 3.21 -4.38
C ILE A 219 -6.65 3.01 -4.10
N ALA A 220 -6.11 1.91 -4.56
CA ALA A 220 -4.67 1.67 -4.50
C ALA A 220 -4.15 1.12 -5.82
N THR A 221 -2.92 1.51 -6.16
CA THR A 221 -2.21 1.04 -7.34
C THR A 221 -0.92 0.35 -6.95
N SER A 222 -0.82 -0.93 -7.31
CA SER A 222 0.41 -1.72 -7.21
C SER A 222 1.08 -1.80 -8.57
N SER A 223 2.39 -1.52 -8.63
CA SER A 223 3.17 -1.54 -9.87
C SER A 223 4.51 -2.24 -9.69
N THR A 224 4.92 -2.97 -10.72
CA THR A 224 6.25 -3.59 -10.82
C THR A 224 7.27 -2.69 -11.52
N THR A 225 6.88 -1.52 -12.03
CA THR A 225 7.71 -0.66 -12.87
C THR A 225 8.36 0.51 -12.11
N VAL A 226 7.71 1.04 -11.06
CA VAL A 226 8.16 2.26 -10.38
C VAL A 226 9.29 2.00 -9.38
N ARG A 227 9.15 0.96 -8.54
CA ARG A 227 10.18 0.58 -7.56
C ARG A 227 11.00 -0.59 -8.09
N GLN A 228 11.86 -0.27 -9.05
CA GLN A 228 12.79 -1.22 -9.66
C GLN A 228 14.24 -0.85 -9.34
N TRP A 229 15.09 -1.87 -9.26
CA TRP A 229 16.55 -1.74 -9.16
C TRP A 229 17.22 -2.88 -9.92
N THR A 230 18.50 -2.71 -10.23
CA THR A 230 19.28 -3.72 -10.94
C THR A 230 20.30 -4.37 -9.99
N ARG A 231 20.44 -5.67 -10.08
CA ARG A 231 21.47 -6.46 -9.39
C ARG A 231 22.10 -7.45 -10.36
N GLY A 232 23.38 -7.26 -10.65
CA GLY A 232 24.09 -8.16 -11.57
C GLY A 232 23.44 -8.31 -12.95
N GLY A 233 22.85 -7.24 -13.47
CA GLY A 233 22.14 -7.22 -14.75
C GLY A 233 20.69 -7.71 -14.70
N LEU A 234 20.19 -8.16 -13.52
CA LEU A 234 18.80 -8.54 -13.34
C LEU A 234 17.98 -7.35 -12.83
N VAL A 235 16.89 -7.02 -13.51
CA VAL A 235 15.91 -6.03 -13.05
C VAL A 235 14.99 -6.70 -12.05
N LEU A 236 14.92 -6.14 -10.86
CA LEU A 236 14.13 -6.62 -9.73
C LEU A 236 13.15 -5.54 -9.27
N HIS A 237 12.10 -5.93 -8.56
CA HIS A 237 11.13 -5.04 -7.95
C HIS A 237 10.67 -5.60 -6.59
N HIS A 238 9.95 -4.79 -5.83
CA HIS A 238 9.62 -5.05 -4.42
C HIS A 238 8.45 -6.01 -4.17
N ILE A 239 7.66 -6.36 -5.20
CA ILE A 239 6.52 -7.28 -5.02
C ILE A 239 7.03 -8.70 -5.17
N ILE A 240 7.01 -9.44 -4.06
CA ILE A 240 7.47 -10.82 -3.99
C ILE A 240 6.28 -11.78 -4.18
N ASP A 241 6.51 -12.84 -4.94
CA ASP A 241 5.62 -14.01 -4.96
C ASP A 241 5.95 -14.89 -3.76
N PRO A 242 5.04 -15.04 -2.77
CA PRO A 242 5.29 -15.83 -1.57
C PRO A 242 5.54 -17.32 -1.87
N SER A 243 5.03 -17.83 -2.97
CA SER A 243 5.20 -19.24 -3.35
C SER A 243 6.63 -19.56 -3.80
N THR A 244 7.31 -18.56 -4.36
CA THR A 244 8.68 -18.70 -4.88
C THR A 244 9.74 -18.00 -4.03
N GLY A 245 9.34 -16.98 -3.23
CA GLY A 245 10.26 -16.10 -2.52
C GLY A 245 11.06 -15.16 -3.44
N LEU A 246 10.63 -14.98 -4.69
CA LEU A 246 11.26 -14.13 -5.71
C LEU A 246 10.33 -12.98 -6.12
N PRO A 247 10.87 -11.89 -6.69
CA PRO A 247 10.04 -10.90 -7.37
C PRO A 247 9.12 -11.54 -8.41
N VAL A 248 7.86 -11.08 -8.46
CA VAL A 248 6.85 -11.63 -9.38
C VAL A 248 7.32 -11.53 -10.83
N ALA A 249 7.27 -12.63 -11.55
CA ALA A 249 7.60 -12.68 -12.99
C ALA A 249 6.35 -12.73 -13.90
N GLY A 250 5.23 -12.14 -13.42
CA GLY A 250 3.94 -12.17 -14.11
C GLY A 250 3.85 -11.24 -15.33
N ARG A 251 2.72 -11.34 -16.05
CA ARG A 251 2.41 -10.46 -17.20
C ARG A 251 1.88 -9.09 -16.79
N LEU A 252 1.21 -9.00 -15.63
CA LEU A 252 0.69 -7.72 -15.12
C LEU A 252 1.83 -6.85 -14.62
N ARG A 253 1.86 -5.61 -15.08
CA ARG A 253 2.80 -4.59 -14.60
C ARG A 253 2.16 -3.64 -13.58
N THR A 254 0.84 -3.38 -13.73
CA THR A 254 0.11 -2.46 -12.86
C THR A 254 -1.29 -3.01 -12.57
N ALA A 255 -1.74 -2.82 -11.35
CA ALA A 255 -3.09 -3.13 -10.91
C ALA A 255 -3.60 -1.99 -10.03
N SER A 256 -4.67 -1.30 -10.46
CA SER A 256 -5.42 -0.31 -9.68
C SER A 256 -6.74 -0.93 -9.25
N VAL A 257 -7.10 -0.83 -7.97
CA VAL A 257 -8.32 -1.42 -7.42
C VAL A 257 -9.03 -0.40 -6.54
N VAL A 258 -10.36 -0.33 -6.67
CA VAL A 258 -11.24 0.44 -5.77
C VAL A 258 -11.89 -0.51 -4.77
N ALA A 259 -11.91 -0.12 -3.50
CA ALA A 259 -12.52 -0.92 -2.43
C ALA A 259 -13.12 -0.04 -1.32
N ALA A 260 -13.76 -0.68 -0.33
CA ALA A 260 -14.38 0.02 0.80
C ALA A 260 -13.38 0.74 1.72
N SER A 261 -12.10 0.37 1.65
CA SER A 261 -11.00 1.04 2.33
C SER A 261 -9.74 1.02 1.46
N CYS A 262 -8.80 1.91 1.71
CA CYS A 262 -7.52 1.92 1.03
C CYS A 262 -6.71 0.64 1.32
N VAL A 263 -6.79 0.12 2.55
CA VAL A 263 -6.15 -1.17 2.91
C VAL A 263 -6.69 -2.31 2.04
N ASP A 264 -8.02 -2.40 1.86
CA ASP A 264 -8.62 -3.45 1.03
C ASP A 264 -8.24 -3.30 -0.45
N ALA A 265 -8.23 -2.05 -0.94
CA ALA A 265 -7.77 -1.74 -2.29
C ALA A 265 -6.30 -2.16 -2.51
N ASN A 266 -5.43 -1.87 -1.54
CA ASN A 266 -4.00 -2.21 -1.63
C ASN A 266 -3.76 -3.72 -1.53
N ILE A 267 -4.46 -4.41 -0.64
CA ILE A 267 -4.43 -5.88 -0.57
C ILE A 267 -4.82 -6.47 -1.92
N ALA A 268 -5.92 -6.00 -2.51
CA ALA A 268 -6.42 -6.54 -3.77
C ALA A 268 -5.51 -6.20 -4.96
N SER A 269 -4.97 -4.99 -5.03
CA SER A 269 -4.04 -4.59 -6.11
C SER A 269 -2.71 -5.36 -6.03
N THR A 270 -2.16 -5.56 -4.83
CA THR A 270 -0.95 -6.37 -4.64
C THR A 270 -1.21 -7.84 -4.97
N ALA A 271 -2.33 -8.40 -4.50
CA ALA A 271 -2.73 -9.77 -4.82
C ALA A 271 -2.89 -9.95 -6.34
N ALA A 272 -3.47 -8.98 -7.04
CA ALA A 272 -3.64 -9.04 -8.49
C ALA A 272 -2.30 -9.16 -9.23
N ILE A 273 -1.28 -8.41 -8.81
CA ILE A 273 0.07 -8.54 -9.39
C ILE A 273 0.63 -9.95 -9.15
N VAL A 274 0.49 -10.50 -7.93
CA VAL A 274 1.00 -11.83 -7.58
C VAL A 274 0.26 -12.94 -8.33
N MET A 275 -1.08 -12.86 -8.39
CA MET A 275 -1.93 -13.86 -9.05
C MET A 275 -1.83 -13.83 -10.57
N GLY A 276 -1.43 -12.69 -11.16
CA GLY A 276 -1.35 -12.53 -12.62
C GLY A 276 -2.71 -12.72 -13.30
N GLU A 277 -2.83 -13.59 -14.27
CA GLU A 277 -4.09 -13.81 -15.03
C GLU A 277 -5.24 -14.34 -14.14
N ALA A 278 -4.93 -15.06 -13.07
CA ALA A 278 -5.93 -15.53 -12.12
C ALA A 278 -6.58 -14.39 -11.31
N ALA A 279 -6.00 -13.19 -11.34
CA ALA A 279 -6.57 -12.02 -10.67
C ALA A 279 -7.92 -11.60 -11.27
N ILE A 280 -8.13 -11.73 -12.58
CA ILE A 280 -9.36 -11.29 -13.25
C ILE A 280 -10.59 -11.99 -12.66
N PRO A 281 -10.70 -13.35 -12.69
CA PRO A 281 -11.85 -14.03 -12.08
C PRO A 281 -11.91 -13.85 -10.56
N TRP A 282 -10.77 -13.70 -9.87
CA TRP A 282 -10.74 -13.47 -8.44
C TRP A 282 -11.34 -12.10 -8.06
N LEU A 283 -10.93 -11.03 -8.74
CA LEU A 283 -11.48 -9.68 -8.55
C LEU A 283 -12.97 -9.63 -8.87
N ALA A 284 -13.39 -10.30 -9.96
CA ALA A 284 -14.78 -10.39 -10.35
C ALA A 284 -15.63 -11.11 -9.29
N ALA A 285 -15.15 -12.22 -8.74
CA ALA A 285 -15.84 -12.97 -7.69
C ALA A 285 -16.01 -12.17 -6.39
N HIS A 286 -15.13 -11.19 -6.12
CA HIS A 286 -15.19 -10.31 -4.95
C HIS A 286 -15.87 -8.96 -5.23
N ASN A 287 -16.40 -8.75 -6.46
CA ASN A 287 -17.01 -7.49 -6.91
C ASN A 287 -16.07 -6.27 -6.70
N LEU A 288 -14.78 -6.43 -6.93
CA LEU A 288 -13.78 -5.39 -6.78
C LEU A 288 -13.54 -4.71 -8.14
N PRO A 289 -13.94 -3.44 -8.32
CA PRO A 289 -13.63 -2.68 -9.52
C PRO A 289 -12.10 -2.55 -9.66
N ALA A 290 -11.58 -2.97 -10.81
CA ALA A 290 -10.15 -2.97 -11.05
C ALA A 290 -9.77 -2.64 -12.49
N ARG A 291 -8.62 -1.99 -12.65
CA ARG A 291 -7.92 -1.74 -13.91
C ARG A 291 -6.56 -2.42 -13.86
N LEU A 292 -6.36 -3.39 -14.72
CA LEU A 292 -5.12 -4.16 -14.81
C LEU A 292 -4.42 -3.82 -16.12
N VAL A 293 -3.12 -3.54 -16.07
CA VAL A 293 -2.31 -3.25 -17.25
C VAL A 293 -1.22 -4.30 -17.38
N ASP A 294 -1.14 -4.94 -18.54
CA ASP A 294 -0.07 -5.87 -18.80
C ASP A 294 1.21 -5.19 -19.31
N ARG A 295 2.31 -5.96 -19.40
CA ARG A 295 3.62 -5.47 -19.86
C ARG A 295 3.61 -4.96 -21.32
N TYR A 296 2.58 -5.28 -22.08
CA TYR A 296 2.42 -4.85 -23.47
C TYR A 296 1.51 -3.62 -23.60
N GLY A 297 0.97 -3.13 -22.48
CA GLY A 297 0.08 -1.97 -22.43
C GLY A 297 -1.40 -2.28 -22.61
N SER A 298 -1.78 -3.57 -22.71
CA SER A 298 -3.20 -3.95 -22.78
C SER A 298 -3.88 -3.69 -21.44
N VAL A 299 -5.05 -3.05 -21.47
CA VAL A 299 -5.84 -2.69 -20.29
C VAL A 299 -7.03 -3.62 -20.15
N HIS A 300 -7.18 -4.24 -18.98
CA HIS A 300 -8.33 -5.06 -18.60
C HIS A 300 -9.09 -4.37 -17.47
N ARG A 301 -10.37 -4.05 -17.70
CA ARG A 301 -11.28 -3.49 -16.69
C ARG A 301 -12.19 -4.59 -16.15
N VAL A 302 -12.34 -4.65 -14.82
CA VAL A 302 -13.04 -5.73 -14.10
C VAL A 302 -14.08 -5.10 -13.18
N SER A 303 -15.22 -5.79 -13.01
CA SER A 303 -16.26 -5.52 -11.99
C SER A 303 -16.76 -4.07 -11.96
N GLY A 304 -17.01 -3.47 -13.13
CA GLY A 304 -17.56 -2.10 -13.18
C GLY A 304 -16.53 -1.06 -12.75
N TRP A 305 -15.27 -1.23 -13.13
CA TRP A 305 -14.29 -0.14 -13.01
C TRP A 305 -14.92 1.16 -13.55
N PRO A 306 -14.83 2.28 -12.82
CA PRO A 306 -15.48 3.53 -13.23
C PRO A 306 -15.09 3.93 -14.65
N GLU A 307 -16.07 4.44 -15.42
CA GLU A 307 -15.77 5.01 -16.73
C GLU A 307 -14.85 6.22 -16.56
N PRO A 308 -13.85 6.40 -17.45
CA PRO A 308 -13.00 7.57 -17.43
C PRO A 308 -13.81 8.85 -17.55
N ASN A 309 -13.45 9.88 -16.80
CA ASN A 309 -14.01 11.20 -16.98
C ASN A 309 -13.60 11.72 -18.37
N SER A 310 -14.60 12.10 -19.18
CA SER A 310 -14.41 12.66 -20.53
C SER A 310 -14.08 14.16 -20.49
#